data_1a09029f72ea720e1bd5814fde92f96f
#
_entry.id   1a09029f72ea720e1bd5814fde92f96f
#
_cell.length_a   1.000
_cell.length_b   1.000
_cell.length_c   1.000
_cell.angle_alpha   90.00
_cell.angle_beta   90.00
_cell.angle_gamma   90.00
#
_symmetry.space_group_name_H-M   'P 1'
#
loop_
_entity.id
_entity.type
_entity.pdbx_description
1 polymer ?
#
loop_
_entity_poly.entity_id
_entity_poly.type
_entity_poly.pdbx_seq_one_letter_code
_entity_poly.pdbx_strand_id
1 'polypeptide(L)'
;MLVGPKAALRPYGAIVPAARVFALTPGAFLFVLPLSDDIHDALHAAYGTGEWLIVGGSDRSLRLTTTDMAFAGRASAGSALGWIETDYSGGAGTQAGAVWTGGELTMRPSLLPDRENRPWPLRPVNAALRMLGVSATGTGLQSDEFATFGLGHYRSNEDIVREALEVRV
;
A
#
# COMPACT_ATOMS: atom_id res chain seq x y z
N MET A 1 3.13 2.54 0.08
CA MET A 1 2.63 2.34 1.47
C MET A 1 2.05 0.94 1.64
N LEU A 2 2.05 0.44 2.85
CA LEU A 2 1.35 -0.81 3.20
C LEU A 2 0.00 -0.50 3.85
N VAL A 3 -0.99 -1.34 3.58
CA VAL A 3 -2.35 -1.23 4.12
C VAL A 3 -2.78 -2.59 4.66
N GLY A 4 -3.24 -2.62 5.91
CA GLY A 4 -3.69 -3.87 6.51
C GLY A 4 -4.14 -3.71 7.96
N PRO A 5 -4.62 -4.77 8.59
CA PRO A 5 -4.89 -4.77 10.02
C PRO A 5 -3.58 -4.62 10.82
N LYS A 6 -3.66 -4.09 12.04
CA LYS A 6 -2.47 -3.90 12.91
C LYS A 6 -1.59 -5.15 13.00
N ALA A 7 -2.20 -6.33 13.06
CA ALA A 7 -1.47 -7.59 13.17
C ALA A 7 -0.51 -7.84 12.01
N ALA A 8 -0.90 -7.50 10.78
CA ALA A 8 -0.06 -7.62 9.59
C ALA A 8 1.04 -6.54 9.52
N LEU A 9 0.83 -5.38 10.13
CA LEU A 9 1.80 -4.27 10.12
C LEU A 9 2.79 -4.35 11.29
N ARG A 10 2.44 -5.05 12.37
CA ARG A 10 3.28 -5.21 13.56
C ARG A 10 4.70 -5.75 13.30
N PRO A 11 4.92 -6.73 12.41
CA PRO A 11 6.27 -7.21 12.11
C PRO A 11 7.23 -6.12 11.60
N TYR A 12 6.72 -5.11 10.92
CA TYR A 12 7.52 -3.96 10.45
C TYR A 12 8.04 -3.11 11.62
N GLY A 13 7.20 -2.87 12.63
CA GLY A 13 7.61 -2.14 13.84
C GLY A 13 8.67 -2.86 14.66
N ALA A 14 8.74 -4.19 14.59
CA ALA A 14 9.78 -4.97 15.27
C ALA A 14 11.17 -4.83 14.62
N ILE A 15 11.24 -4.53 13.32
CA ILE A 15 12.49 -4.38 12.57
C ILE A 15 12.89 -2.92 12.46
N VAL A 16 11.91 -2.05 12.28
CA VAL A 16 12.08 -0.64 12.03
C VAL A 16 11.46 0.16 13.17
N PRO A 17 12.24 0.56 14.19
CA PRO A 17 11.71 1.33 15.32
C PRO A 17 11.06 2.66 14.91
N ALA A 18 11.45 3.22 13.76
CA ALA A 18 10.85 4.43 13.19
C ALA A 18 9.51 4.19 12.48
N ALA A 19 9.12 2.94 12.21
CA ALA A 19 7.86 2.63 11.55
C ALA A 19 6.68 3.15 12.38
N ARG A 20 5.80 3.88 11.73
CA ARG A 20 4.57 4.40 12.33
C ARG A 20 3.37 3.92 11.55
N VAL A 21 2.36 3.50 12.28
CA VAL A 21 1.09 3.00 11.74
C VAL A 21 0.01 4.03 12.02
N PHE A 22 -0.74 4.37 11.00
CA PHE A 22 -1.76 5.41 11.04
C PHE A 22 -3.14 4.86 10.75
N ALA A 23 -4.16 5.37 11.47
CA ALA A 23 -5.55 5.25 11.09
C ALA A 23 -5.93 6.47 10.25
N LEU A 24 -6.50 6.26 9.07
CA LEU A 24 -6.98 7.37 8.23
C LEU A 24 -8.36 7.88 8.69
N THR A 25 -9.13 7.01 9.34
CA THR A 25 -10.43 7.35 9.90
C THR A 25 -10.56 6.78 11.31
N PRO A 26 -11.28 7.44 12.24
CA PRO A 26 -11.57 6.89 13.56
C PRO A 26 -12.30 5.55 13.45
N GLY A 27 -11.91 4.58 14.28
CA GLY A 27 -12.53 3.25 14.28
C GLY A 27 -12.17 2.36 13.08
N ALA A 28 -11.18 2.75 12.26
CA ALA A 28 -10.73 1.96 11.13
C ALA A 28 -10.26 0.56 11.55
N PHE A 29 -10.62 -0.45 10.74
CA PHE A 29 -10.10 -1.82 10.89
C PHE A 29 -8.82 -2.04 10.08
N LEU A 30 -8.56 -1.19 9.09
CA LEU A 30 -7.32 -1.14 8.31
C LEU A 30 -6.52 0.11 8.68
N PHE A 31 -5.23 -0.05 8.65
CA PHE A 31 -4.24 0.96 8.99
C PHE A 31 -3.24 1.10 7.85
N VAL A 32 -2.54 2.23 7.81
CA VAL A 32 -1.52 2.54 6.81
C VAL A 32 -0.16 2.59 7.49
N LEU A 33 0.83 1.97 6.86
CA LEU A 33 2.25 2.14 7.14
C LEU A 33 2.90 2.79 5.90
N PRO A 34 3.23 4.08 5.93
CA PRO A 34 4.03 4.70 4.88
C PRO A 34 5.39 4.03 4.78
N LEU A 35 5.76 3.55 3.60
CA LEU A 35 7.08 2.99 3.33
C LEU A 35 8.03 4.14 3.00
N SER A 36 8.77 4.62 4.00
CA SER A 36 9.87 5.56 3.82
C SER A 36 11.14 4.85 3.41
N ASP A 37 12.13 5.60 2.95
CA ASP A 37 13.45 5.06 2.61
C ASP A 37 14.09 4.39 3.84
N ASP A 38 13.94 4.96 5.04
CA ASP A 38 14.43 4.35 6.29
C ASP A 38 13.85 2.95 6.54
N ILE A 39 12.60 2.71 6.16
CA ILE A 39 11.95 1.40 6.31
C ILE A 39 12.52 0.42 5.29
N HIS A 40 12.69 0.83 4.04
CA HIS A 40 13.35 0.02 3.02
C HIS A 40 14.78 -0.32 3.44
N ASP A 41 15.57 0.66 3.86
CA ASP A 41 16.96 0.47 4.26
C ASP A 41 17.07 -0.50 5.44
N ALA A 42 16.23 -0.37 6.44
CA ALA A 42 16.22 -1.28 7.59
C ALA A 42 15.79 -2.71 7.21
N LEU A 43 14.83 -2.88 6.32
CA LEU A 43 14.46 -4.20 5.79
C LEU A 43 15.60 -4.81 4.98
N HIS A 44 16.25 -4.03 4.13
CA HIS A 44 17.37 -4.48 3.32
C HIS A 44 18.60 -4.80 4.18
N ALA A 45 18.86 -4.04 5.24
CA ALA A 45 19.93 -4.35 6.20
C ALA A 45 19.66 -5.68 6.95
N ALA A 46 18.41 -5.95 7.30
CA ALA A 46 18.03 -7.16 8.03
C ALA A 46 17.92 -8.43 7.16
N TYR A 47 17.52 -8.31 5.92
CA TYR A 47 17.17 -9.46 5.06
C TYR A 47 17.89 -9.47 3.70
N GLY A 48 18.75 -8.51 3.44
CA GLY A 48 19.44 -8.32 2.17
C GLY A 48 18.65 -7.48 1.19
N THR A 49 19.39 -6.77 0.32
CA THR A 49 18.80 -5.94 -0.74
C THR A 49 18.27 -6.87 -1.84
N GLY A 50 16.97 -6.79 -2.10
CA GLY A 50 16.35 -7.51 -3.19
C GLY A 50 16.43 -6.75 -4.51
N GLU A 51 16.01 -7.40 -5.58
CA GLU A 51 15.86 -6.77 -6.88
C GLU A 51 14.58 -5.92 -6.93
N TRP A 52 14.66 -4.75 -7.58
CA TRP A 52 13.49 -3.92 -7.84
C TRP A 52 12.55 -4.61 -8.81
N LEU A 53 11.26 -4.57 -8.52
CA LEU A 53 10.25 -5.16 -9.40
C LEU A 53 9.98 -4.23 -10.59
N ILE A 54 10.08 -4.80 -11.78
CA ILE A 54 9.69 -4.17 -13.03
C ILE A 54 8.40 -4.85 -13.50
N VAL A 55 7.35 -4.10 -13.74
CA VAL A 55 6.04 -4.62 -14.14
C VAL A 55 5.63 -4.03 -15.48
N GLY A 56 5.14 -4.90 -16.36
CA GLY A 56 4.43 -4.47 -17.56
C GLY A 56 5.30 -3.93 -18.70
N GLY A 57 6.60 -4.29 -18.77
CA GLY A 57 7.48 -3.85 -19.87
C GLY A 57 7.72 -2.34 -19.91
N SER A 58 7.38 -1.63 -18.85
CA SER A 58 7.74 -0.22 -18.66
C SER A 58 9.15 -0.14 -18.08
N ASP A 59 9.91 0.88 -18.45
CA ASP A 59 11.21 1.19 -17.84
C ASP A 59 11.08 1.64 -16.38
N ARG A 60 9.86 1.64 -15.83
CA ARG A 60 9.57 2.09 -14.48
C ARG A 60 9.58 0.90 -13.52
N SER A 61 10.50 0.93 -12.57
CA SER A 61 10.48 0.04 -11.42
C SER A 61 9.41 0.50 -10.41
N LEU A 62 8.73 -0.46 -9.80
CA LEU A 62 7.91 -0.20 -8.63
C LEU A 62 8.82 0.08 -7.42
N ARG A 63 8.34 0.88 -6.47
CA ARG A 63 9.02 1.04 -5.17
C ARG A 63 8.78 -0.18 -4.27
N LEU A 64 9.10 -1.35 -4.79
CA LEU A 64 8.91 -2.65 -4.17
C LEU A 64 10.00 -3.60 -4.65
N THR A 65 10.72 -4.22 -3.72
CA THR A 65 11.78 -5.19 -4.03
C THR A 65 11.30 -6.62 -3.77
N THR A 66 12.08 -7.60 -4.23
CA THR A 66 11.84 -9.02 -3.90
C THR A 66 11.94 -9.28 -2.39
N THR A 67 12.77 -8.52 -1.67
CA THR A 67 12.86 -8.55 -0.20
C THR A 67 11.58 -8.04 0.45
N ASP A 68 11.04 -6.90 -0.03
CA ASP A 68 9.77 -6.37 0.45
C ASP A 68 8.63 -7.36 0.23
N MET A 69 8.59 -7.99 -0.95
CA MET A 69 7.59 -9.02 -1.31
C MET A 69 7.64 -10.21 -0.35
N ALA A 70 8.83 -10.74 -0.10
CA ALA A 70 9.02 -11.87 0.80
C ALA A 70 8.65 -11.52 2.25
N PHE A 71 8.98 -10.30 2.69
CA PHE A 71 8.62 -9.84 4.02
C PHE A 71 7.11 -9.61 4.16
N ALA A 72 6.46 -9.00 3.17
CA ALA A 72 5.02 -8.81 3.15
C ALA A 72 4.26 -10.15 3.20
N GLY A 73 4.74 -11.17 2.48
CA GLY A 73 4.20 -12.52 2.56
C GLY A 73 4.25 -13.06 4.00
N ARG A 74 5.40 -13.00 4.67
CA ARG A 74 5.52 -13.44 6.07
C ARG A 74 4.63 -12.64 7.01
N ALA A 75 4.58 -11.32 6.85
CA ALA A 75 3.79 -10.42 7.69
C ALA A 75 2.27 -10.66 7.55
N SER A 76 1.82 -11.14 6.41
CA SER A 76 0.41 -11.44 6.12
C SER A 76 -0.03 -12.86 6.51
N ALA A 77 0.83 -13.69 7.13
CA ALA A 77 0.55 -15.12 7.40
C ALA A 77 -0.77 -15.37 8.16
N GLY A 78 -1.19 -14.47 9.05
CA GLY A 78 -2.44 -14.55 9.81
C GLY A 78 -3.57 -13.62 9.33
N SER A 79 -3.38 -12.91 8.21
CA SER A 79 -4.33 -11.88 7.76
C SER A 79 -4.12 -11.50 6.29
N ALA A 80 -4.69 -10.38 5.86
CA ALA A 80 -4.39 -9.78 4.55
C ALA A 80 -3.51 -8.53 4.72
N LEU A 81 -2.63 -8.28 3.75
CA LEU A 81 -1.77 -7.11 3.65
C LEU A 81 -1.73 -6.65 2.20
N GLY A 82 -2.01 -5.39 1.95
CA GLY A 82 -1.86 -4.74 0.65
C GLY A 82 -0.65 -3.84 0.59
N TRP A 83 -0.01 -3.77 -0.54
CA TRP A 83 0.91 -2.71 -0.92
C TRP A 83 0.25 -1.87 -2.01
N ILE A 84 0.30 -0.57 -1.84
CA ILE A 84 -0.21 0.39 -2.82
C ILE A 84 0.79 1.51 -3.04
N GLU A 85 0.88 1.96 -4.28
CA GLU A 85 1.68 3.09 -4.69
C GLU A 85 0.86 3.99 -5.60
N THR A 86 0.94 5.29 -5.36
CA THR A 86 0.32 6.32 -6.20
C THR A 86 1.32 7.44 -6.44
N ASP A 87 1.36 7.91 -7.66
CA ASP A 87 2.15 9.08 -8.05
C ASP A 87 1.28 9.92 -8.99
N TYR A 88 0.57 10.88 -8.41
CA TYR A 88 -0.36 11.75 -9.12
C TYR A 88 0.12 13.20 -9.14
N SER A 89 0.07 13.79 -10.33
CA SER A 89 0.27 15.23 -10.52
C SER A 89 -0.79 15.77 -11.48
N GLY A 90 -1.56 16.75 -11.04
CA GLY A 90 -2.56 17.43 -11.88
C GLY A 90 -3.68 16.54 -12.43
N GLY A 91 -4.03 15.45 -11.74
CA GLY A 91 -5.11 14.53 -12.16
C GLY A 91 -4.67 13.41 -13.10
N ALA A 92 -3.40 13.40 -13.51
CA ALA A 92 -2.75 12.31 -14.23
C ALA A 92 -1.70 11.66 -13.34
N GLY A 93 -1.39 10.38 -13.56
CA GLY A 93 -0.36 9.69 -12.79
C GLY A 93 -0.45 8.18 -12.85
N THR A 94 0.47 7.55 -12.16
CA THR A 94 0.56 6.10 -12.09
C THR A 94 0.02 5.59 -10.77
N GLN A 95 -0.46 4.37 -10.77
CA GLN A 95 -0.80 3.65 -9.56
C GLN A 95 -0.42 2.18 -9.68
N ALA A 96 -0.06 1.59 -8.54
CA ALA A 96 0.24 0.18 -8.47
C ALA A 96 -0.33 -0.44 -7.19
N GLY A 97 -0.49 -1.76 -7.19
CA GLY A 97 -0.96 -2.49 -6.04
C GLY A 97 -0.61 -3.96 -6.10
N ALA A 98 -0.48 -4.56 -4.92
CA ALA A 98 -0.31 -5.99 -4.70
C ALA A 98 -1.01 -6.39 -3.38
N VAL A 99 -1.43 -7.64 -3.25
CA VAL A 99 -2.08 -8.14 -2.03
C VAL A 99 -1.57 -9.52 -1.68
N TRP A 100 -1.31 -9.74 -0.41
CA TRP A 100 -1.03 -11.05 0.20
C TRP A 100 -2.16 -11.40 1.16
N THR A 101 -2.51 -12.67 1.22
CA THR A 101 -3.50 -13.20 2.17
C THR A 101 -3.02 -14.53 2.68
N GLY A 102 -2.95 -14.69 4.00
CA GLY A 102 -2.49 -15.94 4.61
C GLY A 102 -1.05 -16.32 4.28
N GLY A 103 -0.21 -15.34 3.97
CA GLY A 103 1.19 -15.55 3.57
C GLY A 103 1.40 -15.68 2.05
N GLU A 104 0.35 -15.81 1.26
CA GLU A 104 0.42 -16.02 -0.19
C GLU A 104 0.10 -14.74 -0.96
N LEU A 105 0.77 -14.55 -2.10
CA LEU A 105 0.52 -13.44 -3.02
C LEU A 105 -0.77 -13.70 -3.81
N THR A 106 -1.88 -13.09 -3.40
CA THR A 106 -3.20 -13.27 -4.01
C THR A 106 -3.51 -12.27 -5.11
N MET A 107 -2.87 -11.09 -5.09
CA MET A 107 -2.86 -10.14 -6.21
C MET A 107 -1.42 -9.82 -6.55
N ARG A 108 -0.99 -10.26 -7.74
CA ARG A 108 0.35 -9.94 -8.23
C ARG A 108 0.52 -8.43 -8.41
N PRO A 109 1.75 -7.90 -8.24
CA PRO A 109 2.05 -6.50 -8.51
C PRO A 109 1.51 -6.09 -9.89
N SER A 110 0.65 -5.10 -9.90
CA SER A 110 0.00 -4.57 -11.09
C SER A 110 0.21 -3.07 -11.13
N LEU A 111 0.61 -2.56 -12.29
CA LEU A 111 0.84 -1.14 -12.57
C LEU A 111 -0.21 -0.63 -13.55
N LEU A 112 -0.75 0.54 -13.28
CA LEU A 112 -1.48 1.35 -14.23
C LEU A 112 -0.60 2.54 -14.61
N PRO A 113 -0.05 2.58 -15.84
CA PRO A 113 0.79 3.67 -16.30
C PRO A 113 0.01 4.98 -16.40
N ASP A 114 0.74 6.09 -16.41
CA ASP A 114 0.17 7.41 -16.71
C ASP A 114 -0.57 7.40 -18.05
N ARG A 115 -1.70 8.10 -18.11
CA ARG A 115 -2.58 8.23 -19.29
C ARG A 115 -3.29 6.96 -19.75
N GLU A 116 -3.08 5.80 -19.13
CA GLU A 116 -3.93 4.64 -19.38
C GLU A 116 -5.30 4.84 -18.73
N ASN A 117 -6.36 4.82 -19.54
CA ASN A 117 -7.71 4.91 -19.04
C ASN A 117 -8.24 3.51 -18.72
N ARG A 118 -8.31 3.18 -17.44
CA ARG A 118 -8.87 1.93 -16.95
C ARG A 118 -10.09 2.23 -16.08
N PRO A 119 -11.19 1.50 -16.23
CA PRO A 119 -12.36 1.66 -15.36
C PRO A 119 -11.96 1.58 -13.87
N TRP A 120 -12.54 2.44 -13.05
CA TRP A 120 -12.21 2.58 -11.62
C TRP A 120 -12.11 1.25 -10.86
N PRO A 121 -13.06 0.30 -11.02
CA PRO A 121 -12.96 -0.97 -10.31
C PRO A 121 -11.75 -1.83 -10.69
N LEU A 122 -11.18 -1.62 -11.87
CA LEU A 122 -10.03 -2.38 -12.37
C LEU A 122 -8.69 -1.69 -12.11
N ARG A 123 -8.70 -0.52 -11.48
CA ARG A 123 -7.49 0.17 -11.09
C ARG A 123 -6.76 -0.56 -9.96
N PRO A 124 -5.44 -0.71 -10.02
CA PRO A 124 -4.68 -1.53 -9.07
C PRO A 124 -4.93 -1.19 -7.60
N VAL A 125 -4.98 0.09 -7.25
CA VAL A 125 -5.21 0.52 -5.86
C VAL A 125 -6.62 0.15 -5.40
N ASN A 126 -7.66 0.41 -6.21
CA ASN A 126 -9.03 0.06 -5.87
C ASN A 126 -9.22 -1.46 -5.78
N ALA A 127 -8.60 -2.22 -6.69
CA ALA A 127 -8.62 -3.68 -6.63
C ALA A 127 -7.97 -4.21 -5.34
N ALA A 128 -6.80 -3.67 -4.97
CA ALA A 128 -6.12 -4.04 -3.73
C ALA A 128 -6.96 -3.71 -2.49
N LEU A 129 -7.49 -2.50 -2.39
CA LEU A 129 -8.34 -2.08 -1.26
C LEU A 129 -9.60 -2.94 -1.13
N ARG A 130 -10.24 -3.29 -2.25
CA ARG A 130 -11.41 -4.19 -2.26
C ARG A 130 -11.07 -5.58 -1.74
N MET A 131 -9.92 -6.13 -2.12
CA MET A 131 -9.45 -7.42 -1.60
C MET A 131 -9.15 -7.36 -0.10
N LEU A 132 -8.84 -6.19 0.44
CA LEU A 132 -8.69 -5.95 1.88
C LEU A 132 -10.03 -5.70 2.61
N GLY A 133 -11.15 -5.75 1.89
CA GLY A 133 -12.50 -5.57 2.46
C GLY A 133 -13.02 -4.13 2.46
N VAL A 134 -12.33 -3.20 1.79
CA VAL A 134 -12.88 -1.86 1.58
C VAL A 134 -13.95 -1.94 0.49
N SER A 135 -15.15 -1.49 0.80
CA SER A 135 -16.24 -1.39 -0.16
C SER A 135 -16.49 0.08 -0.49
N ALA A 136 -16.53 0.41 -1.76
CA ALA A 136 -16.86 1.75 -2.21
C ALA A 136 -18.23 2.18 -1.67
N THR A 137 -18.29 3.36 -1.06
CA THR A 137 -19.52 3.94 -0.52
C THR A 137 -19.86 5.21 -1.27
N GLY A 138 -21.10 5.33 -1.71
CA GLY A 138 -21.59 6.54 -2.39
C GLY A 138 -21.88 6.35 -3.87
N THR A 139 -22.34 7.43 -4.49
CA THR A 139 -22.66 7.52 -5.91
C THR A 139 -21.92 8.70 -6.52
N GLY A 140 -21.24 8.49 -7.65
CA GLY A 140 -20.55 9.55 -8.37
C GLY A 140 -19.05 9.30 -8.56
N LEU A 141 -18.35 10.28 -9.12
CA LEU A 141 -16.96 10.20 -9.54
C LEU A 141 -15.93 10.08 -8.40
N GLN A 142 -16.34 10.28 -7.14
CA GLN A 142 -15.47 10.23 -5.96
C GLN A 142 -15.84 9.09 -4.99
N SER A 143 -16.59 8.10 -5.45
CA SER A 143 -17.08 7.00 -4.61
C SER A 143 -16.42 5.67 -4.93
N ASP A 144 -15.10 5.67 -5.03
CA ASP A 144 -14.31 4.45 -5.16
C ASP A 144 -13.70 4.02 -3.81
N GLU A 145 -13.05 2.88 -3.79
CA GLU A 145 -12.40 2.32 -2.60
C GLU A 145 -11.30 3.24 -2.08
N PHE A 146 -10.58 3.93 -2.97
CA PHE A 146 -9.51 4.85 -2.62
C PHE A 146 -10.06 6.06 -1.84
N ALA A 147 -11.13 6.69 -2.33
CA ALA A 147 -11.79 7.79 -1.65
C ALA A 147 -12.47 7.34 -0.34
N THR A 148 -13.15 6.18 -0.37
CA THR A 148 -13.82 5.60 0.81
C THR A 148 -12.83 5.28 1.93
N PHE A 149 -11.65 4.80 1.59
CA PHE A 149 -10.60 4.52 2.57
C PHE A 149 -9.94 5.81 3.11
N GLY A 150 -10.19 6.96 2.49
CA GLY A 150 -9.69 8.26 2.94
C GLY A 150 -8.33 8.66 2.36
N LEU A 151 -7.77 7.88 1.45
CA LEU A 151 -6.47 8.20 0.83
C LEU A 151 -6.53 9.42 -0.10
N GLY A 152 -7.70 9.75 -0.62
CA GLY A 152 -7.89 10.91 -1.49
C GLY A 152 -7.61 12.28 -0.86
N HIS A 153 -7.48 12.33 0.47
CA HIS A 153 -7.13 13.54 1.22
C HIS A 153 -5.61 13.79 1.29
N TYR A 154 -4.79 12.76 1.04
CA TYR A 154 -3.35 12.82 1.19
C TYR A 154 -2.66 12.83 -0.17
N ARG A 155 -1.68 13.72 -0.34
CA ARG A 155 -0.90 13.86 -1.58
C ARG A 155 0.41 13.07 -1.54
N SER A 156 0.89 12.76 -0.33
CA SER A 156 2.15 12.08 -0.11
C SER A 156 2.16 11.26 1.18
N ASN A 157 3.17 10.42 1.35
CA ASN A 157 3.40 9.71 2.62
C ASN A 157 3.66 10.68 3.78
N GLU A 158 4.31 11.82 3.52
CA GLU A 158 4.60 12.87 4.49
C GLU A 158 3.31 13.54 5.00
N ASP A 159 2.32 13.73 4.12
CA ASP A 159 1.00 14.23 4.52
C ASP A 159 0.31 13.28 5.48
N ILE A 160 0.37 11.97 5.21
CA ILE A 160 -0.17 10.94 6.12
C ILE A 160 0.52 11.02 7.48
N VAL A 161 1.83 11.09 7.50
CA VAL A 161 2.62 11.17 8.74
C VAL A 161 2.27 12.43 9.55
N ARG A 162 1.99 13.54 8.88
CA ARG A 162 1.67 14.81 9.54
C ARG A 162 0.23 14.89 10.06
N GLU A 163 -0.73 14.35 9.32
CA GLU A 163 -2.15 14.65 9.51
C GLU A 163 -2.98 13.48 10.04
N ALA A 164 -2.54 12.24 9.80
CA ALA A 164 -3.28 11.06 10.25
C ALA A 164 -3.04 10.75 11.74
N LEU A 165 -3.98 10.03 12.34
CA LEU A 165 -3.90 9.62 13.73
C LEU A 165 -2.87 8.51 13.91
N GLU A 166 -1.77 8.79 14.62
CA GLU A 166 -0.80 7.75 14.97
C GLU A 166 -1.43 6.71 15.89
N VAL A 167 -1.27 5.45 15.54
CA VAL A 167 -1.79 4.31 16.29
C VAL A 167 -0.62 3.42 16.70
N ARG A 168 -0.42 3.24 18.00
CA ARG A 168 0.58 2.30 18.52
C ARG A 168 0.18 0.85 18.19
N VAL A 169 1.12 0.10 17.67
CA VAL A 169 0.96 -1.32 17.27
C VAL A 169 1.47 -2.24 18.37
#